data_97c678d09ba84333ae30554120632589
#
_entry.id   97c678d09ba84333ae30554120632589
#
_cell.length_a   1.000
_cell.length_b   1.000
_cell.length_c   1.000
_cell.angle_alpha   90.00
_cell.angle_beta   90.00
_cell.angle_gamma   90.00
#
_symmetry.space_group_name_H-M   'P 1'
#
loop_
_entity.id
_entity.type
_entity.pdbx_description
1 polymer ?
#
loop_
_entity_poly.entity_id
_entity_poly.type
_entity_poly.pdbx_seq_one_letter_code
_entity_poly.pdbx_strand_id
1 'polypeptide(L)'
;MTSLDAIHRKILGLLQTDGRTTMQELADKVGLSVSPCHRRVKLLEERGVISRYVATVDQKALGLHVSVFISIKLARQKEEDLNRFARAISKWDEVLECYLMTGNRDYLLRVVAADLSSYEAFLKNKLTRLDGIASIESSFALSQVKYSIALPV
;
A
#
# COMPACT_ATOMS: atom_id res chain seq x y z
N MET A 1 3.45 -6.99 -22.77
CA MET A 1 4.27 -6.30 -21.72
C MET A 1 4.78 -5.00 -22.31
N THR A 2 4.54 -3.87 -21.67
CA THR A 2 5.00 -2.56 -22.12
C THR A 2 6.50 -2.46 -21.85
N SER A 3 7.32 -2.46 -22.90
CA SER A 3 8.75 -2.22 -22.76
C SER A 3 8.98 -0.78 -22.31
N LEU A 4 9.46 -0.60 -21.07
CA LEU A 4 9.90 0.68 -20.54
C LEU A 4 11.33 0.92 -21.00
N ASP A 5 11.55 1.96 -21.83
CA ASP A 5 12.89 2.39 -22.20
C ASP A 5 13.62 3.09 -21.02
N ALA A 6 14.90 3.38 -21.20
CA ALA A 6 15.73 4.01 -20.17
C ALA A 6 15.20 5.38 -19.73
N ILE A 7 14.60 6.13 -20.67
CA ILE A 7 14.02 7.45 -20.36
C ILE A 7 12.75 7.30 -19.51
N HIS A 8 11.88 6.33 -19.82
CA HIS A 8 10.71 6.05 -19.01
C HIS A 8 11.11 5.65 -17.58
N ARG A 9 12.12 4.81 -17.42
CA ARG A 9 12.64 4.42 -16.09
C ARG A 9 13.19 5.62 -15.33
N LYS A 10 13.93 6.51 -16.01
CA LYS A 10 14.47 7.73 -15.40
C LYS A 10 13.35 8.68 -14.95
N ILE A 11 12.31 8.86 -15.77
CA ILE A 11 11.10 9.63 -15.42
C ILE A 11 10.44 9.05 -14.16
N LEU A 12 10.19 7.74 -14.15
CA LEU A 12 9.57 7.05 -13.02
C LEU A 12 10.40 7.18 -11.74
N GLY A 13 11.73 7.02 -11.81
CA GLY A 13 12.61 7.19 -10.67
C GLY A 13 12.53 8.60 -10.06
N LEU A 14 12.51 9.63 -10.90
CA LEU A 14 12.40 11.02 -10.45
C LEU A 14 11.02 11.30 -9.83
N LEU A 15 9.93 10.88 -10.48
CA LEU A 15 8.57 11.10 -9.99
C LEU A 15 8.24 10.29 -8.73
N GLN A 16 8.86 9.14 -8.53
CA GLN A 16 8.76 8.38 -7.26
C GLN A 16 9.49 9.07 -6.11
N THR A 17 10.49 9.89 -6.40
CA THR A 17 11.24 10.66 -5.39
C THR A 17 10.50 11.95 -5.05
N ASP A 18 10.02 12.66 -6.07
CA ASP A 18 9.24 13.89 -5.92
C ASP A 18 8.14 13.97 -6.99
N GLY A 19 6.93 13.60 -6.60
CA GLY A 19 5.74 13.66 -7.46
C GLY A 19 5.27 15.10 -7.78
N ARG A 20 5.88 16.14 -7.19
CA ARG A 20 5.59 17.55 -7.46
C ARG A 20 6.61 18.22 -8.39
N THR A 21 7.61 17.47 -8.86
CA THR A 21 8.57 17.95 -9.87
C THR A 21 7.82 18.54 -11.05
N THR A 22 8.16 19.77 -11.44
CA THR A 22 7.54 20.41 -12.60
C THR A 22 7.95 19.73 -13.90
N MET A 23 7.13 19.87 -14.94
CA MET A 23 7.42 19.26 -16.25
C MET A 23 8.73 19.83 -16.86
N GLN A 24 9.05 21.10 -16.60
CA GLN A 24 10.31 21.70 -17.02
C GLN A 24 11.51 21.02 -16.32
N GLU A 25 11.48 20.93 -14.99
CA GLU A 25 12.56 20.29 -14.23
C GLU A 25 12.73 18.81 -14.59
N LEU A 26 11.62 18.12 -14.82
CA LEU A 26 11.64 16.72 -15.21
C LEU A 26 12.30 16.56 -16.59
N ALA A 27 11.92 17.41 -17.57
CA ALA A 27 12.48 17.41 -18.91
C ALA A 27 13.99 17.65 -18.88
N ASP A 28 14.45 18.67 -18.13
CA ASP A 28 15.86 18.99 -17.97
C ASP A 28 16.64 17.82 -17.37
N LYS A 29 16.10 17.19 -16.31
CA LYS A 29 16.74 16.05 -15.63
C LYS A 29 16.86 14.80 -16.52
N VAL A 30 15.89 14.58 -17.44
CA VAL A 30 15.92 13.41 -18.34
C VAL A 30 16.59 13.69 -19.69
N GLY A 31 16.96 14.95 -19.95
CA GLY A 31 17.63 15.37 -21.20
C GLY A 31 16.69 15.46 -22.39
N LEU A 32 15.46 15.93 -22.16
CA LEU A 32 14.44 16.16 -23.21
C LEU A 32 13.96 17.61 -23.18
N SER A 33 13.34 18.04 -24.28
CA SER A 33 12.49 19.24 -24.23
C SER A 33 11.14 18.91 -23.56
N VAL A 34 10.42 19.93 -23.10
CA VAL A 34 9.19 19.80 -22.31
C VAL A 34 8.11 18.98 -23.03
N SER A 35 7.87 19.23 -24.31
CA SER A 35 6.79 18.58 -25.04
C SER A 35 6.97 17.05 -25.19
N PRO A 36 8.13 16.52 -25.62
CA PRO A 36 8.38 15.08 -25.60
C PRO A 36 8.33 14.47 -24.19
N CYS A 37 8.83 15.18 -23.16
CA CYS A 37 8.76 14.73 -21.79
C CYS A 37 7.31 14.57 -21.32
N HIS A 38 6.50 15.60 -21.53
CA HIS A 38 5.07 15.59 -21.20
C HIS A 38 4.33 14.43 -21.90
N ARG A 39 4.59 14.22 -23.20
CA ARG A 39 3.98 13.10 -23.94
C ARG A 39 4.34 11.74 -23.34
N ARG A 40 5.58 11.57 -22.85
CA ARG A 40 6.02 10.32 -22.21
C ARG A 40 5.36 10.12 -20.84
N VAL A 41 5.25 11.15 -20.03
CA VAL A 41 4.54 11.08 -18.75
C VAL A 41 3.08 10.70 -18.97
N LYS A 42 2.40 11.41 -19.88
CA LYS A 42 1.00 11.11 -20.23
C LYS A 42 0.82 9.67 -20.71
N LEU A 43 1.75 9.15 -21.52
CA LEU A 43 1.72 7.75 -21.94
C LEU A 43 1.86 6.76 -20.78
N LEU A 44 2.69 7.07 -19.77
CA LEU A 44 2.83 6.24 -18.57
C LEU A 44 1.57 6.26 -17.72
N GLU A 45 0.88 7.40 -17.61
CA GLU A 45 -0.41 7.55 -16.95
C GLU A 45 -1.52 6.79 -17.69
N GLU A 46 -1.69 7.00 -18.99
CA GLU A 46 -2.69 6.34 -19.83
C GLU A 46 -2.53 4.79 -19.82
N ARG A 47 -1.30 4.31 -19.69
CA ARG A 47 -1.00 2.88 -19.59
C ARG A 47 -1.12 2.32 -18.18
N GLY A 48 -1.45 3.15 -17.19
CA GLY A 48 -1.56 2.76 -15.80
C GLY A 48 -0.23 2.39 -15.13
N VAL A 49 0.91 2.70 -15.75
CA VAL A 49 2.25 2.54 -15.12
C VAL A 49 2.38 3.54 -13.96
N ILE A 50 1.93 4.77 -14.17
CA ILE A 50 1.66 5.73 -13.10
C ILE A 50 0.17 5.63 -12.79
N SER A 51 -0.16 5.08 -11.65
CA SER A 51 -1.56 4.88 -11.24
C SER A 51 -2.19 6.15 -10.66
N ARG A 52 -1.42 6.93 -9.92
CA ARG A 52 -1.87 8.17 -9.25
C ARG A 52 -0.70 8.91 -8.61
N TYR A 53 -0.93 10.17 -8.26
CA TYR A 53 -0.06 10.97 -7.41
C TYR A 53 -0.72 11.13 -6.04
N VAL A 54 0.05 10.90 -4.97
CA VAL A 54 -0.45 10.97 -3.59
C VAL A 54 0.55 11.69 -2.69
N ALA A 55 0.06 12.37 -1.66
CA ALA A 55 0.91 12.82 -0.57
C ALA A 55 1.21 11.65 0.38
N THR A 56 2.46 11.48 0.75
CA THR A 56 2.83 10.62 1.89
C THR A 56 2.68 11.42 3.17
N VAL A 57 2.03 10.85 4.17
CA VAL A 57 1.76 11.53 5.44
C VAL A 57 2.45 10.78 6.57
N ASP A 58 3.04 11.52 7.50
CA ASP A 58 3.64 10.93 8.69
C ASP A 58 2.56 10.36 9.60
N GLN A 59 2.63 9.04 9.85
CA GLN A 59 1.66 8.31 10.65
C GLN A 59 1.59 8.85 12.08
N LYS A 60 2.74 9.21 12.67
CA LYS A 60 2.82 9.71 14.04
C LYS A 60 2.24 11.12 14.17
N ALA A 61 2.43 11.96 13.14
CA ALA A 61 1.84 13.29 13.07
C ALA A 61 0.30 13.26 13.06
N LEU A 62 -0.30 12.14 12.59
CA LEU A 62 -1.73 11.88 12.67
C LEU A 62 -2.17 11.23 14.00
N GLY A 63 -1.27 11.07 14.97
CA GLY A 63 -1.58 10.41 16.23
C GLY A 63 -1.71 8.89 16.16
N LEU A 64 -1.32 8.26 15.05
CA LEU A 64 -1.38 6.81 14.86
C LEU A 64 -0.04 6.19 15.26
N HIS A 65 0.14 5.91 16.55
CA HIS A 65 1.44 5.50 17.09
C HIS A 65 1.72 4.00 17.03
N VAL A 66 0.69 3.19 16.75
CA VAL A 66 0.78 1.73 16.77
C VAL A 66 0.61 1.18 15.35
N SER A 67 1.53 0.31 14.96
CA SER A 67 1.42 -0.52 13.75
C SER A 67 1.43 -1.99 14.14
N VAL A 68 0.45 -2.74 13.67
CA VAL A 68 0.27 -4.16 13.98
C VAL A 68 0.19 -4.95 12.69
N PHE A 69 0.96 -6.02 12.58
CA PHE A 69 0.82 -7.01 11.53
C PHE A 69 -0.01 -8.16 12.07
N ILE A 70 -1.14 -8.44 11.41
CA ILE A 70 -2.09 -9.45 11.84
C ILE A 70 -2.11 -10.58 10.84
N SER A 71 -1.79 -11.78 11.31
CA SER A 71 -1.92 -13.00 10.53
C SER A 71 -3.26 -13.65 10.81
N ILE A 72 -4.00 -13.92 9.75
CA ILE A 72 -5.34 -14.52 9.83
C ILE A 72 -5.33 -15.89 9.19
N LYS A 73 -5.93 -16.87 9.85
CA LYS A 73 -6.30 -18.15 9.27
C LYS A 73 -7.82 -18.27 9.26
N LEU A 74 -8.38 -18.65 8.12
CA LEU A 74 -9.80 -18.95 7.99
C LEU A 74 -10.07 -20.42 8.33
N ALA A 75 -11.25 -20.67 8.87
CA ALA A 75 -11.70 -22.05 9.13
C ALA A 75 -11.92 -22.85 7.84
N ARG A 76 -12.24 -22.17 6.75
CA ARG A 76 -12.42 -22.74 5.41
C ARG A 76 -11.88 -21.78 4.36
N GLN A 77 -11.22 -22.32 3.33
CA GLN A 77 -10.60 -21.58 2.24
C GLN A 77 -11.42 -21.64 0.95
N LYS A 78 -12.75 -21.65 1.08
CA LYS A 78 -13.63 -21.55 -0.09
C LYS A 78 -13.62 -20.12 -0.63
N GLU A 79 -13.77 -19.98 -1.93
CA GLU A 79 -13.79 -18.67 -2.60
C GLU A 79 -14.79 -17.69 -1.98
N GLU A 80 -15.97 -18.18 -1.58
CA GLU A 80 -16.99 -17.37 -0.90
C GLU A 80 -16.49 -16.80 0.43
N ASP A 81 -15.78 -17.61 1.24
CA ASP A 81 -15.24 -17.20 2.55
C ASP A 81 -14.11 -16.19 2.36
N LEU A 82 -13.23 -16.42 1.39
CA LEU A 82 -12.16 -15.49 1.02
C LEU A 82 -12.73 -14.14 0.56
N ASN A 83 -13.70 -14.16 -0.34
CA ASN A 83 -14.34 -12.95 -0.87
C ASN A 83 -15.14 -12.19 0.20
N ARG A 84 -15.80 -12.90 1.13
CA ARG A 84 -16.50 -12.27 2.25
C ARG A 84 -15.53 -11.54 3.17
N PHE A 85 -14.42 -12.19 3.54
CA PHE A 85 -13.38 -11.59 4.35
C PHE A 85 -12.79 -10.35 3.66
N ALA A 86 -12.36 -10.45 2.41
CA ALA A 86 -11.79 -9.34 1.65
C ALA A 86 -12.74 -8.12 1.57
N ARG A 87 -14.05 -8.36 1.32
CA ARG A 87 -15.05 -7.29 1.31
C ARG A 87 -15.28 -6.63 2.67
N ALA A 88 -15.13 -7.34 3.76
CA ALA A 88 -15.25 -6.76 5.10
C ALA A 88 -14.03 -5.89 5.41
N ILE A 89 -12.81 -6.40 5.17
CA ILE A 89 -11.56 -5.70 5.43
C ILE A 89 -11.43 -4.41 4.61
N SER A 90 -11.87 -4.40 3.34
CA SER A 90 -11.76 -3.23 2.46
C SER A 90 -12.56 -2.01 2.93
N LYS A 91 -13.41 -2.15 3.94
CA LYS A 91 -14.22 -1.07 4.51
C LYS A 91 -13.61 -0.45 5.78
N TRP A 92 -12.49 -0.95 6.26
CA TRP A 92 -11.90 -0.54 7.51
C TRP A 92 -10.67 0.33 7.27
N ASP A 93 -10.77 1.60 7.61
CA ASP A 93 -9.71 2.60 7.39
C ASP A 93 -8.46 2.30 8.20
N GLU A 94 -8.58 1.58 9.32
CA GLU A 94 -7.44 1.15 10.12
C GLU A 94 -6.55 0.11 9.38
N VAL A 95 -7.11 -0.59 8.40
CA VAL A 95 -6.39 -1.60 7.62
C VAL A 95 -5.77 -0.95 6.39
N LEU A 96 -4.47 -0.71 6.44
CA LEU A 96 -3.74 -0.07 5.33
C LEU A 96 -3.41 -1.05 4.21
N GLU A 97 -3.14 -2.30 4.56
CA GLU A 97 -2.72 -3.36 3.63
C GLU A 97 -3.33 -4.69 4.02
N CYS A 98 -3.72 -5.48 3.02
CA CYS A 98 -4.21 -6.84 3.20
C CYS A 98 -3.73 -7.70 2.03
N TYR A 99 -2.98 -8.74 2.34
CA TYR A 99 -2.43 -9.68 1.36
C TYR A 99 -3.00 -11.07 1.57
N LEU A 100 -3.43 -11.73 0.48
CA LEU A 100 -3.67 -13.17 0.48
C LEU A 100 -2.30 -13.86 0.43
N MET A 101 -2.07 -14.76 1.36
CA MET A 101 -0.77 -15.39 1.58
C MET A 101 -0.79 -16.88 1.20
N THR A 102 0.37 -17.40 0.83
CA THR A 102 0.61 -18.85 0.75
C THR A 102 1.18 -19.36 2.07
N GLY A 103 0.99 -20.65 2.38
CA GLY A 103 1.52 -21.27 3.58
C GLY A 103 0.50 -21.40 4.71
N ASN A 104 0.94 -21.25 5.95
CA ASN A 104 0.12 -21.51 7.14
C ASN A 104 -0.95 -20.48 7.46
N ARG A 105 -0.91 -19.33 6.81
CA ARG A 105 -1.79 -18.17 7.01
C ARG A 105 -2.51 -17.88 5.72
N ASP A 106 -3.76 -17.45 5.81
CA ASP A 106 -4.53 -17.08 4.63
C ASP A 106 -4.38 -15.59 4.30
N TYR A 107 -4.31 -14.73 5.34
CA TYR A 107 -4.14 -13.30 5.14
C TYR A 107 -3.09 -12.71 6.09
N LEU A 108 -2.42 -11.69 5.59
CA LEU A 108 -1.57 -10.79 6.37
C LEU A 108 -2.12 -9.37 6.22
N LEU A 109 -2.46 -8.74 7.35
CA LEU A 109 -2.92 -7.36 7.40
C LEU A 109 -1.86 -6.47 8.04
N ARG A 110 -1.80 -5.22 7.59
CA ARG A 110 -1.15 -4.13 8.34
C ARG A 110 -2.22 -3.17 8.84
N VAL A 111 -2.30 -3.05 10.15
CA VAL A 111 -3.29 -2.22 10.86
C VAL A 111 -2.56 -1.10 11.60
N VAL A 112 -3.17 0.09 11.62
CA VAL A 112 -2.68 1.23 12.39
C VAL A 112 -3.72 1.65 13.42
N ALA A 113 -3.25 2.10 14.59
CA ALA A 113 -4.10 2.57 15.68
C ALA A 113 -3.40 3.70 16.43
N ALA A 114 -4.16 4.51 17.16
CA ALA A 114 -3.62 5.57 18.00
C ALA A 114 -2.79 4.97 19.16
N ASP A 115 -3.34 3.96 19.80
CA ASP A 115 -2.79 3.29 20.98
C ASP A 115 -3.24 1.83 21.06
N LEU A 116 -2.84 1.14 22.12
CA LEU A 116 -3.20 -0.25 22.36
C LEU A 116 -4.71 -0.42 22.62
N SER A 117 -5.34 0.53 23.30
CA SER A 117 -6.78 0.49 23.59
C SER A 117 -7.61 0.61 22.31
N SER A 118 -7.20 1.49 21.40
CA SER A 118 -7.81 1.64 20.08
C SER A 118 -7.65 0.36 19.24
N TYR A 119 -6.47 -0.27 19.31
CA TYR A 119 -6.25 -1.56 18.65
C TYR A 119 -7.13 -2.66 19.26
N GLU A 120 -7.22 -2.74 20.59
CA GLU A 120 -8.10 -3.71 21.26
C GLU A 120 -9.56 -3.53 20.85
N ALA A 121 -10.03 -2.28 20.77
CA ALA A 121 -11.37 -1.95 20.27
C ALA A 121 -11.59 -2.41 18.82
N PHE A 122 -10.62 -2.18 17.93
CA PHE A 122 -10.65 -2.69 16.56
C PHE A 122 -10.75 -4.22 16.54
N LEU A 123 -9.92 -4.91 17.31
CA LEU A 123 -9.91 -6.36 17.39
C LEU A 123 -11.27 -6.90 17.83
N LYS A 124 -11.80 -6.40 18.96
CA LYS A 124 -13.07 -6.86 19.56
C LYS A 124 -14.30 -6.49 18.74
N ASN A 125 -14.34 -5.28 18.17
CA ASN A 125 -15.55 -4.76 17.55
C ASN A 125 -15.64 -5.04 16.06
N LYS A 126 -14.51 -5.32 15.41
CA LYS A 126 -14.44 -5.56 13.97
C LYS A 126 -13.94 -6.97 13.67
N LEU A 127 -12.69 -7.26 13.95
CA LEU A 127 -12.03 -8.46 13.43
C LEU A 127 -12.60 -9.76 14.01
N THR A 128 -12.78 -9.84 15.34
CA THR A 128 -13.32 -11.06 15.99
C THR A 128 -14.82 -11.27 15.75
N ARG A 129 -15.51 -10.28 15.19
CA ARG A 129 -16.92 -10.43 14.79
C ARG A 129 -17.12 -10.99 13.40
N LEU A 130 -16.03 -11.17 12.64
CA LEU A 130 -16.12 -11.82 11.35
C LEU A 130 -16.23 -13.33 11.52
N ASP A 131 -17.31 -13.89 11.00
CA ASP A 131 -17.47 -15.34 10.94
C ASP A 131 -16.44 -15.98 10.03
N GLY A 132 -16.01 -17.18 10.41
CA GLY A 132 -15.13 -18.00 9.59
C GLY A 132 -13.63 -17.79 9.85
N ILE A 133 -13.23 -16.98 10.83
CA ILE A 133 -11.84 -16.88 11.28
C ILE A 133 -11.54 -18.04 12.25
N ALA A 134 -10.51 -18.81 11.97
CA ALA A 134 -10.02 -19.89 12.84
C ALA A 134 -8.97 -19.40 13.84
N SER A 135 -8.08 -18.50 13.42
CA SER A 135 -7.08 -17.91 14.32
C SER A 135 -6.65 -16.52 13.88
N ILE A 136 -6.27 -15.71 14.86
CA ILE A 136 -5.74 -14.37 14.72
C ILE A 136 -4.44 -14.30 15.52
N GLU A 137 -3.36 -13.88 14.88
CA GLU A 137 -2.06 -13.67 15.52
C GLU A 137 -1.61 -12.23 15.25
N SER A 138 -1.43 -11.45 16.31
CA SER A 138 -1.05 -10.03 16.23
C SER A 138 0.41 -9.85 16.61
N SER A 139 1.17 -9.19 15.74
CA SER A 139 2.57 -8.84 15.94
C SER A 139 2.74 -7.33 15.89
N PHE A 140 3.14 -6.73 17.00
CA PHE A 140 3.36 -5.30 17.11
C PHE A 140 4.73 -4.92 16.54
N ALA A 141 4.76 -3.95 15.63
CA ALA A 141 6.00 -3.40 15.12
C ALA A 141 6.63 -2.47 16.16
N LEU A 142 7.80 -2.84 16.68
CA LEU A 142 8.54 -2.01 17.64
C LEU A 142 9.15 -0.77 16.97
N SER A 143 9.64 -0.93 15.74
CA SER A 143 10.18 0.16 14.93
C SER A 143 10.08 -0.16 13.45
N GLN A 144 10.04 0.88 12.63
CA GLN A 144 10.14 0.77 11.18
C GLN A 144 11.58 1.03 10.74
N VAL A 145 12.31 -0.02 10.41
CA VAL A 145 13.73 0.06 10.03
C VAL A 145 13.90 0.67 8.64
N LYS A 146 12.97 0.36 7.73
CA LYS A 146 12.95 0.90 6.36
C LYS A 146 11.53 1.08 5.87
N TYR A 147 11.29 2.20 5.23
CA TYR A 147 10.05 2.45 4.49
C TYR A 147 10.38 3.07 3.14
N SER A 148 9.82 2.55 2.09
CA SER A 148 9.89 3.13 0.74
C SER A 148 8.66 2.69 -0.03
N ILE A 149 8.03 3.64 -0.71
CA ILE A 149 6.99 3.37 -1.71
C ILE A 149 7.58 3.33 -3.12
N ALA A 150 8.84 3.74 -3.28
CA ALA A 150 9.52 3.75 -4.57
C ALA A 150 9.93 2.32 -4.96
N LEU A 151 9.44 1.88 -6.11
CA LEU A 151 9.82 0.62 -6.73
C LEU A 151 11.17 0.77 -7.45
N PRO A 152 12.01 -0.27 -7.49
CA PRO A 152 13.23 -0.25 -8.29
C PRO A 152 12.89 -0.20 -9.78
N VAL A 153 13.42 0.79 -10.50
CA VAL A 153 13.16 1.06 -11.93
C VAL A 153 14.44 1.17 -12.72
#